data_ee5bc11232d0373634ab62c8b6517566
#
_entry.id   ee5bc11232d0373634ab62c8b6517566
#
_cell.length_a   1.000
_cell.length_b   1.000
_cell.length_c   1.000
_cell.angle_alpha   90.00
_cell.angle_beta   90.00
_cell.angle_gamma   90.00
#
_symmetry.space_group_name_H-M   'P 1'
#
loop_
_entity.id
_entity.type
_entity.pdbx_description
1 polymer ?
#
loop_
_entity_poly.entity_id
_entity_poly.type
_entity_poly.pdbx_seq_one_letter_code
_entity_poly.pdbx_strand_id
1 'polypeptide(L)'
;MEEEMNITEQRAKDIRREKKLFAQFEELGVKVSVSENTVTLKADSAFNLLLVKNAVAAFNRGFDPKTASLLLDDSYDLAIISIKDYANTTKRQAQLKGRVIGSRGMIKKRLSKETSTYIKVYGKTISIIGAYQNLNIAVEAVEMLLKGAKHDGVFSMIDRRKLEAYGSS
;
A
#
# COMPACT_ATOMS: atom_id res chain seq x y z
N MET A 1 11.95 -21.69 -4.82
CA MET A 1 11.76 -20.43 -5.55
C MET A 1 12.48 -19.31 -4.83
N GLU A 2 13.05 -18.43 -5.57
CA GLU A 2 13.82 -17.30 -5.06
C GLU A 2 13.40 -16.03 -5.80
N GLU A 3 13.20 -14.94 -5.08
CA GLU A 3 12.94 -13.62 -5.63
C GLU A 3 13.79 -12.56 -4.95
N GLU A 4 14.22 -11.58 -5.71
CA GLU A 4 14.96 -10.43 -5.22
C GLU A 4 14.15 -9.14 -5.40
N MET A 5 14.21 -8.28 -4.40
CA MET A 5 13.53 -6.98 -4.40
C MET A 5 14.51 -5.89 -4.02
N ASN A 6 14.48 -4.79 -4.76
CA ASN A 6 15.21 -3.60 -4.36
C ASN A 6 14.49 -2.87 -3.23
N ILE A 7 15.24 -2.44 -2.24
CA ILE A 7 14.75 -1.69 -1.10
C ILE A 7 15.70 -0.49 -0.88
N THR A 8 15.20 0.62 -0.39
CA THR A 8 16.08 1.75 -0.06
C THR A 8 17.01 1.39 1.09
N GLU A 9 18.22 1.96 1.12
CA GLU A 9 19.18 1.70 2.17
C GLU A 9 18.60 1.94 3.56
N GLN A 10 17.85 3.03 3.74
CA GLN A 10 17.20 3.34 5.01
C GLN A 10 16.20 2.26 5.40
N ARG A 11 15.34 1.83 4.47
CA ARG A 11 14.35 0.79 4.74
C ARG A 11 15.00 -0.57 4.96
N ALA A 12 16.13 -0.84 4.33
CA ALA A 12 16.93 -2.04 4.59
C ALA A 12 17.47 -2.06 6.03
N LYS A 13 17.94 -0.93 6.53
CA LYS A 13 18.37 -0.77 7.94
C LYS A 13 17.18 -0.96 8.89
N ASP A 14 16.03 -0.40 8.54
CA ASP A 14 14.84 -0.48 9.37
C ASP A 14 14.30 -1.92 9.44
N ILE A 15 14.14 -2.60 8.30
CA ILE A 15 13.57 -3.94 8.26
C ILE A 15 14.42 -4.96 9.01
N ARG A 16 15.76 -4.83 9.01
CA ARG A 16 16.65 -5.72 9.76
C ARG A 16 16.38 -5.71 11.26
N ARG A 17 15.78 -4.66 11.79
CA ARG A 17 15.43 -4.52 13.21
C ARG A 17 14.10 -5.18 13.56
N GLU A 18 13.30 -5.51 12.55
CA GLU A 18 11.93 -6.01 12.72
C GLU A 18 11.90 -7.54 12.91
N LYS A 19 12.47 -7.99 14.01
CA LYS A 19 12.57 -9.43 14.34
C LYS A 19 11.23 -10.15 14.36
N LYS A 20 10.18 -9.44 14.80
CA LYS A 20 8.82 -9.98 14.88
C LYS A 20 8.24 -10.23 13.50
N LEU A 21 8.49 -9.34 12.57
CA LEU A 21 8.07 -9.48 11.18
C LEU A 21 8.79 -10.66 10.50
N PHE A 22 10.11 -10.77 10.71
CA PHE A 22 10.89 -11.90 10.19
C PHE A 22 10.41 -13.24 10.74
N ALA A 23 10.07 -13.31 12.03
CA ALA A 23 9.50 -14.52 12.62
C ALA A 23 8.19 -14.93 11.94
N GLN A 24 7.33 -13.98 11.61
CA GLN A 24 6.10 -14.26 10.86
C GLN A 24 6.38 -14.78 9.45
N PHE A 25 7.42 -14.27 8.77
CA PHE A 25 7.84 -14.80 7.47
C PHE A 25 8.32 -16.24 7.56
N GLU A 26 9.12 -16.55 8.58
CA GLU A 26 9.61 -17.90 8.81
C GLU A 26 8.48 -18.90 9.13
N GLU A 27 7.44 -18.47 9.85
CA GLU A 27 6.24 -19.28 10.09
C GLU A 27 5.53 -19.70 8.80
N LEU A 28 5.63 -18.88 7.75
CA LEU A 28 5.12 -19.16 6.41
C LEU A 28 6.12 -19.97 5.55
N GLY A 29 7.25 -20.38 6.12
CA GLY A 29 8.29 -21.11 5.39
C GLY A 29 9.06 -20.24 4.40
N VAL A 30 9.11 -18.94 4.60
CA VAL A 30 9.84 -18.00 3.74
C VAL A 30 11.08 -17.51 4.46
N LYS A 31 12.25 -17.79 3.90
CA LYS A 31 13.53 -17.28 4.38
C LYS A 31 13.80 -15.93 3.74
N VAL A 32 14.12 -14.96 4.57
CA VAL A 32 14.40 -13.58 4.13
C VAL A 32 15.81 -13.20 4.53
N SER A 33 16.58 -12.73 3.56
CA SER A 33 17.90 -12.15 3.80
C SER A 33 17.95 -10.72 3.23
N VAL A 34 18.66 -9.84 3.90
CA VAL A 34 18.78 -8.44 3.51
C VAL A 34 20.25 -8.08 3.38
N SER A 35 20.67 -7.67 2.18
CA SER A 35 22.00 -7.15 1.91
C SER A 35 21.88 -5.73 1.37
N GLU A 36 22.72 -4.83 1.85
CA GLU A 36 22.73 -3.40 1.45
C GLU A 36 21.35 -2.83 1.11
N ASN A 37 20.92 -2.97 -0.15
CA ASN A 37 19.66 -2.47 -0.69
C ASN A 37 18.83 -3.55 -1.41
N THR A 38 19.09 -4.82 -1.13
CA THR A 38 18.37 -5.95 -1.74
C THR A 38 17.80 -6.86 -0.65
N VAL A 39 16.55 -7.23 -0.82
CA VAL A 39 15.89 -8.28 -0.02
C VAL A 39 15.74 -9.51 -0.90
N THR A 40 16.26 -10.63 -0.43
CA THR A 40 16.15 -11.92 -1.10
C THR A 40 15.17 -12.80 -0.33
N LEU A 41 14.18 -13.33 -1.03
CA LEU A 41 13.14 -14.20 -0.51
C LEU A 41 13.28 -15.59 -1.09
N LYS A 42 13.27 -16.63 -0.25
CA LYS A 42 13.32 -18.05 -0.66
C LYS A 42 12.20 -18.82 0.00
N ALA A 43 11.43 -19.55 -0.77
CA ALA A 43 10.37 -20.43 -0.28
C ALA A 43 10.05 -21.56 -1.24
N ASP A 44 9.47 -22.62 -0.73
CA ASP A 44 8.94 -23.73 -1.54
C ASP A 44 7.54 -23.40 -2.07
N SER A 45 6.75 -22.67 -1.30
CA SER A 45 5.39 -22.24 -1.68
C SER A 45 5.40 -20.90 -2.42
N ALA A 46 4.97 -20.91 -3.68
CA ALA A 46 4.80 -19.69 -4.46
C ALA A 46 3.77 -18.74 -3.84
N PHE A 47 2.72 -19.29 -3.25
CA PHE A 47 1.69 -18.52 -2.58
C PHE A 47 2.24 -17.76 -1.36
N ASN A 48 2.94 -18.48 -0.46
CA ASN A 48 3.54 -17.86 0.72
C ASN A 48 4.62 -16.84 0.33
N LEU A 49 5.38 -17.14 -0.72
CA LEU A 49 6.38 -16.22 -1.26
C LEU A 49 5.73 -14.90 -1.70
N LEU A 50 4.57 -14.98 -2.38
CA LEU A 50 3.82 -13.79 -2.82
C LEU A 50 3.32 -12.97 -1.63
N LEU A 51 2.78 -13.60 -0.59
CA LEU A 51 2.32 -12.90 0.61
C LEU A 51 3.46 -12.12 1.27
N VAL A 52 4.60 -12.75 1.46
CA VAL A 52 5.78 -12.11 2.07
C VAL A 52 6.33 -11.01 1.16
N LYS A 53 6.38 -11.24 -0.15
CA LYS A 53 6.79 -10.22 -1.13
C LYS A 53 5.93 -8.95 -1.01
N ASN A 54 4.62 -9.11 -0.92
CA ASN A 54 3.70 -7.96 -0.75
C ASN A 54 3.94 -7.25 0.58
N ALA A 55 4.16 -7.98 1.66
CA ALA A 55 4.46 -7.38 2.97
C ALA A 55 5.78 -6.58 2.95
N VAL A 56 6.83 -7.12 2.32
CA VAL A 56 8.11 -6.41 2.14
C VAL A 56 7.94 -5.18 1.25
N ALA A 57 7.17 -5.30 0.16
CA ALA A 57 6.88 -4.17 -0.73
C ALA A 57 6.14 -3.05 0.01
N ALA A 58 5.16 -3.37 0.82
CA ALA A 58 4.43 -2.40 1.64
C ALA A 58 5.36 -1.73 2.67
N PHE A 59 6.20 -2.49 3.33
CA PHE A 59 7.20 -1.94 4.24
C PHE A 59 8.15 -0.98 3.51
N ASN A 60 8.63 -1.36 2.34
CA ASN A 60 9.48 -0.50 1.51
C ASN A 60 8.77 0.79 1.08
N ARG A 61 7.45 0.79 0.96
CA ARG A 61 6.62 1.96 0.66
C ARG A 61 6.23 2.76 1.90
N GLY A 62 6.84 2.51 3.05
CA GLY A 62 6.71 3.32 4.24
C GLY A 62 5.69 2.86 5.26
N PHE A 63 4.96 1.77 5.03
CA PHE A 63 4.08 1.21 6.04
C PHE A 63 4.87 0.71 7.25
N ASP A 64 4.28 0.83 8.43
CA ASP A 64 4.84 0.23 9.64
C ASP A 64 4.77 -1.30 9.57
N PRO A 65 5.58 -2.01 10.38
CA PRO A 65 5.64 -3.48 10.33
C PRO A 65 4.30 -4.15 10.62
N LYS A 66 3.54 -3.61 11.54
CA LYS A 66 2.22 -4.17 11.93
C LYS A 66 1.23 -4.09 10.77
N THR A 67 1.15 -2.95 10.10
CA THR A 67 0.26 -2.77 8.95
C THR A 67 0.74 -3.60 7.76
N ALA A 68 2.04 -3.63 7.48
CA ALA A 68 2.60 -4.47 6.42
C ALA A 68 2.31 -5.97 6.65
N SER A 69 2.32 -6.42 7.89
CA SER A 69 2.04 -7.83 8.24
C SER A 69 0.59 -8.26 7.95
N LEU A 70 -0.34 -7.33 7.77
CA LEU A 70 -1.70 -7.66 7.33
C LEU A 70 -1.71 -8.39 6.00
N LEU A 71 -0.73 -8.13 5.14
CA LEU A 71 -0.61 -8.78 3.82
C LEU A 71 -0.18 -10.24 3.88
N LEU A 72 0.18 -10.75 5.06
CA LEU A 72 0.41 -12.18 5.28
C LEU A 72 -0.91 -12.97 5.36
N ASP A 73 -2.02 -12.29 5.51
CA ASP A 73 -3.38 -12.83 5.38
C ASP A 73 -3.86 -12.59 3.94
N ASP A 74 -4.30 -13.62 3.25
CA ASP A 74 -4.71 -13.59 1.85
C ASP A 74 -6.02 -12.80 1.60
N SER A 75 -6.72 -12.43 2.65
CA SER A 75 -7.90 -11.54 2.55
C SER A 75 -7.53 -10.08 2.29
N TYR A 76 -6.26 -9.70 2.47
CA TYR A 76 -5.74 -8.35 2.19
C TYR A 76 -4.88 -8.34 0.94
N ASP A 77 -4.88 -7.22 0.25
CA ASP A 77 -4.03 -6.99 -0.91
C ASP A 77 -3.43 -5.58 -0.89
N LEU A 78 -2.41 -5.37 -1.71
CA LEU A 78 -1.65 -4.14 -1.82
C LEU A 78 -1.81 -3.54 -3.21
N ALA A 79 -2.11 -2.25 -3.28
CA ALA A 79 -2.02 -1.45 -4.49
C ALA A 79 -0.98 -0.34 -4.32
N ILE A 80 -0.15 -0.14 -5.33
CA ILE A 80 0.85 0.93 -5.36
C ILE A 80 0.59 1.79 -6.60
N ILE A 81 0.31 3.08 -6.38
CA ILE A 81 0.00 4.03 -7.44
C ILE A 81 1.16 5.01 -7.56
N SER A 82 1.74 5.12 -8.75
CA SER A 82 2.81 6.08 -9.02
C SER A 82 2.23 7.43 -9.43
N ILE A 83 2.57 8.48 -8.70
CA ILE A 83 2.14 9.85 -9.02
C ILE A 83 2.75 10.31 -10.34
N LYS A 84 3.91 9.78 -10.73
CA LYS A 84 4.57 10.07 -12.00
C LYS A 84 3.73 9.72 -13.23
N ASP A 85 2.81 8.75 -13.10
CA ASP A 85 1.92 8.36 -14.19
C ASP A 85 0.85 9.41 -14.48
N TYR A 86 0.67 10.37 -13.58
CA TYR A 86 -0.36 11.42 -13.67
C TYR A 86 0.20 12.82 -13.91
N ALA A 87 1.51 13.02 -13.77
CA ALA A 87 2.12 14.33 -13.96
C ALA A 87 3.62 14.20 -14.31
N ASN A 88 4.08 15.02 -15.26
CA ASN A 88 5.44 14.98 -15.78
C ASN A 88 6.43 15.87 -15.02
N THR A 89 5.94 16.84 -14.23
CA THR A 89 6.78 17.78 -13.50
C THR A 89 6.73 17.54 -12.01
N THR A 90 7.83 17.78 -11.33
CA THR A 90 7.92 17.69 -9.86
C THR A 90 6.91 18.60 -9.17
N LYS A 91 6.72 19.81 -9.70
CA LYS A 91 5.73 20.76 -9.18
C LYS A 91 4.30 20.21 -9.26
N ARG A 92 3.90 19.67 -10.41
CA ARG A 92 2.56 19.11 -10.59
C ARG A 92 2.37 17.84 -9.76
N GLN A 93 3.39 17.01 -9.65
CA GLN A 93 3.38 15.81 -8.77
C GLN A 93 3.14 16.20 -7.32
N ALA A 94 3.80 17.25 -6.83
CA ALA A 94 3.61 17.76 -5.47
C ALA A 94 2.18 18.29 -5.25
N GLN A 95 1.60 18.96 -6.23
CA GLN A 95 0.20 19.44 -6.19
C GLN A 95 -0.79 18.27 -6.11
N LEU A 96 -0.60 17.24 -6.92
CA LEU A 96 -1.45 16.04 -6.92
C LEU A 96 -1.35 15.27 -5.61
N LYS A 97 -0.14 15.12 -5.09
CA LYS A 97 0.12 14.55 -3.78
C LYS A 97 -0.65 15.29 -2.68
N GLY A 98 -0.61 16.63 -2.71
CA GLY A 98 -1.34 17.48 -1.77
C GLY A 98 -2.85 17.30 -1.83
N ARG A 99 -3.42 17.01 -3.00
CA ARG A 99 -4.85 16.73 -3.16
C ARG A 99 -5.29 15.44 -2.46
N VAL A 100 -4.44 14.42 -2.48
CA VAL A 100 -4.71 13.15 -1.80
C VAL A 100 -4.53 13.26 -0.29
N ILE A 101 -3.52 13.99 0.15
CA ILE A 101 -3.25 14.20 1.58
C ILE A 101 -4.29 15.15 2.19
N GLY A 102 -4.54 16.27 1.54
CA GLY A 102 -5.39 17.33 2.04
C GLY A 102 -4.75 18.14 3.16
N SER A 103 -5.44 19.18 3.61
CA SER A 103 -5.01 20.00 4.74
C SER A 103 -4.88 19.15 6.00
N ARG A 104 -3.72 19.16 6.63
CA ARG A 104 -3.42 18.39 7.87
C ARG A 104 -3.67 16.87 7.71
N GLY A 105 -3.58 16.36 6.50
CA GLY A 105 -3.83 14.95 6.22
C GLY A 105 -5.29 14.53 6.30
N MET A 106 -6.24 15.46 6.29
CA MET A 106 -7.67 15.18 6.50
C MET A 106 -8.30 14.37 5.37
N ILE A 107 -7.92 14.62 4.10
CA ILE A 107 -8.46 13.87 2.96
C ILE A 107 -7.99 12.42 3.02
N LYS A 108 -6.71 12.21 3.25
CA LYS A 108 -6.14 10.84 3.40
C LYS A 108 -6.82 10.08 4.55
N LYS A 109 -7.00 10.71 5.70
CA LYS A 109 -7.70 10.10 6.85
C LYS A 109 -9.13 9.72 6.51
N ARG A 110 -9.85 10.61 5.84
CA ARG A 110 -11.24 10.38 5.43
C ARG A 110 -11.34 9.25 4.40
N LEU A 111 -10.45 9.24 3.39
CA LEU A 111 -10.36 8.15 2.42
C LEU A 111 -10.16 6.80 3.11
N SER A 112 -9.17 6.74 3.98
CA SER A 112 -8.83 5.53 4.74
C SER A 112 -10.02 5.03 5.58
N LYS A 113 -10.67 5.93 6.30
CA LYS A 113 -11.82 5.61 7.15
C LYS A 113 -13.02 5.13 6.33
N GLU A 114 -13.41 5.87 5.29
CA GLU A 114 -14.61 5.58 4.50
C GLU A 114 -14.47 4.34 3.61
N THR A 115 -13.25 4.01 3.20
CA THR A 115 -12.97 2.80 2.42
C THR A 115 -12.49 1.62 3.27
N SER A 116 -12.31 1.80 4.56
CA SER A 116 -11.75 0.77 5.47
C SER A 116 -10.42 0.21 4.97
N THR A 117 -9.52 1.10 4.56
CA THR A 117 -8.19 0.77 4.05
C THR A 117 -7.10 1.53 4.80
N TYR A 118 -5.86 1.09 4.61
CA TYR A 118 -4.67 1.77 5.10
C TYR A 118 -3.98 2.46 3.92
N ILE A 119 -3.75 3.75 4.01
CA ILE A 119 -3.17 4.55 2.92
C ILE A 119 -1.85 5.16 3.39
N LYS A 120 -0.79 4.97 2.61
CA LYS A 120 0.52 5.58 2.86
C LYS A 120 0.99 6.36 1.65
N VAL A 121 1.27 7.63 1.85
CA VAL A 121 1.93 8.47 0.85
C VAL A 121 3.42 8.50 1.18
N TYR A 122 4.24 8.00 0.27
CA TYR A 122 5.68 7.88 0.47
C TYR A 122 6.42 8.18 -0.84
N GLY A 123 7.31 9.18 -0.81
CA GLY A 123 7.97 9.62 -2.04
C GLY A 123 6.96 10.03 -3.11
N LYS A 124 7.06 9.40 -4.28
CA LYS A 124 6.16 9.63 -5.41
C LYS A 124 5.13 8.53 -5.60
N THR A 125 4.81 7.80 -4.53
CA THR A 125 3.83 6.71 -4.56
C THR A 125 2.75 6.90 -3.50
N ILE A 126 1.57 6.40 -3.82
CA ILE A 126 0.46 6.25 -2.89
C ILE A 126 0.16 4.76 -2.82
N SER A 127 0.33 4.17 -1.65
CA SER A 127 0.15 2.74 -1.44
C SER A 127 -1.05 2.49 -0.54
N ILE A 128 -1.83 1.46 -0.85
CA ILE A 128 -3.09 1.16 -0.19
C ILE A 128 -3.12 -0.33 0.17
N ILE A 129 -3.46 -0.63 1.41
CA ILE A 129 -3.70 -2.00 1.89
C ILE A 129 -5.16 -2.12 2.30
N GLY A 130 -5.84 -3.14 1.83
CA GLY A 130 -7.21 -3.40 2.20
C GLY A 130 -7.72 -4.74 1.68
N ALA A 131 -8.91 -5.14 2.15
CA ALA A 131 -9.65 -6.25 1.58
C ALA A 131 -10.09 -5.91 0.14
N TYR A 132 -10.24 -6.91 -0.71
CA TYR A 132 -10.39 -6.77 -2.16
C TYR A 132 -11.39 -5.66 -2.60
N GLN A 133 -12.62 -5.71 -2.09
CA GLN A 133 -13.64 -4.73 -2.49
C GLN A 133 -13.31 -3.31 -1.97
N ASN A 134 -12.86 -3.22 -0.74
CA ASN A 134 -12.45 -1.95 -0.13
C ASN A 134 -11.25 -1.36 -0.86
N LEU A 135 -10.28 -2.18 -1.20
CA LEU A 135 -9.10 -1.78 -1.94
C LEU A 135 -9.48 -1.18 -3.31
N ASN A 136 -10.36 -1.83 -4.05
CA ASN A 136 -10.80 -1.36 -5.36
C ASN A 136 -11.47 0.02 -5.28
N ILE A 137 -12.32 0.23 -4.28
CA ILE A 137 -12.97 1.53 -4.06
C ILE A 137 -11.93 2.61 -3.72
N ALA A 138 -10.98 2.29 -2.84
CA ALA A 138 -9.92 3.22 -2.45
C ALA A 138 -9.01 3.59 -3.63
N VAL A 139 -8.63 2.61 -4.45
CA VAL A 139 -7.82 2.84 -5.67
C VAL A 139 -8.55 3.77 -6.63
N GLU A 140 -9.82 3.50 -6.91
CA GLU A 140 -10.64 4.35 -7.78
C GLU A 140 -10.73 5.79 -7.24
N ALA A 141 -10.93 5.96 -5.94
CA ALA A 141 -10.99 7.26 -5.30
C ALA A 141 -9.68 8.04 -5.44
N VAL A 142 -8.54 7.40 -5.18
CA VAL A 142 -7.23 8.03 -5.33
C VAL A 142 -6.94 8.40 -6.79
N GLU A 143 -7.24 7.51 -7.73
CA GLU A 143 -7.07 7.79 -9.16
C GLU A 143 -7.94 8.98 -9.62
N MET A 144 -9.17 9.06 -9.16
CA MET A 144 -10.04 10.22 -9.45
C MET A 144 -9.44 11.52 -8.94
N LEU A 145 -8.89 11.54 -7.73
CA LEU A 145 -8.21 12.73 -7.19
C LEU A 145 -6.99 13.11 -8.02
N LEU A 146 -6.18 12.14 -8.43
CA LEU A 146 -5.00 12.36 -9.26
C LEU A 146 -5.37 12.87 -10.66
N LYS A 147 -6.54 12.52 -11.17
CA LYS A 147 -7.07 12.99 -12.46
C LYS A 147 -7.79 14.34 -12.38
N GLY A 148 -7.91 14.91 -11.19
CA GLY A 148 -8.47 16.24 -10.99
C GLY A 148 -9.92 16.30 -10.53
N ALA A 149 -10.55 15.18 -10.16
CA ALA A 149 -11.91 15.17 -9.64
C ALA A 149 -12.02 15.98 -8.33
N LYS A 150 -13.16 16.63 -8.14
CA LYS A 150 -13.44 17.36 -6.89
C LYS A 150 -13.63 16.39 -5.72
N HIS A 151 -13.22 16.79 -4.51
CA HIS A 151 -13.33 15.96 -3.32
C HIS A 151 -14.77 15.47 -3.08
N ASP A 152 -15.76 16.34 -3.21
CA ASP A 152 -17.17 15.94 -3.02
C ASP A 152 -17.63 14.85 -3.98
N GLY A 153 -17.21 14.91 -5.23
CA GLY A 153 -17.50 13.89 -6.24
C GLY A 153 -16.86 12.54 -5.91
N VAL A 154 -15.64 12.57 -5.38
CA VAL A 154 -14.93 11.36 -4.97
C VAL A 154 -15.63 10.69 -3.79
N PHE A 155 -16.01 11.44 -2.77
CA PHE A 155 -16.70 10.88 -1.60
C PHE A 155 -18.12 10.42 -1.92
N SER A 156 -18.83 11.09 -2.84
CA SER A 156 -20.11 10.61 -3.36
C SER A 156 -19.96 9.26 -4.10
N MET A 157 -18.88 9.11 -4.87
CA MET A 157 -18.56 7.84 -5.53
C MET A 157 -18.32 6.73 -4.51
N ILE A 158 -17.55 7.02 -3.45
CA ILE A 158 -17.28 6.04 -2.38
C ILE A 158 -18.59 5.57 -1.75
N ASP A 159 -19.48 6.48 -1.38
CA ASP A 159 -20.77 6.14 -0.78
C ASP A 159 -21.60 5.24 -1.70
N ARG A 160 -21.70 5.58 -2.98
CA ARG A 160 -22.40 4.77 -3.97
C ARG A 160 -21.80 3.38 -4.13
N ARG A 161 -20.47 3.28 -4.25
CA ARG A 161 -19.77 2.00 -4.41
C ARG A 161 -19.88 1.11 -3.18
N LYS A 162 -19.92 1.69 -2.00
CA LYS A 162 -20.17 0.95 -0.75
C LYS A 162 -21.58 0.37 -0.71
N LEU A 163 -22.58 1.12 -1.14
CA LEU A 163 -23.95 0.62 -1.25
C LEU A 163 -24.06 -0.53 -2.25
N GLU A 164 -23.39 -0.44 -3.39
CA GLU A 164 -23.34 -1.51 -4.40
C GLU A 164 -22.63 -2.77 -3.87
N ALA A 165 -21.51 -2.60 -3.15
CA ALA A 165 -20.68 -3.71 -2.67
C ALA A 165 -21.26 -4.43 -1.46
N TYR A 166 -21.80 -3.67 -0.51
CA TYR A 166 -22.30 -4.19 0.77
C TYR A 166 -23.82 -4.08 0.87
N GLY A 167 -24.44 -3.56 -0.14
CA GLY A 167 -25.86 -3.44 -0.43
C GLY A 167 -26.74 -3.08 0.73
N SER A 168 -27.87 -2.64 0.47
CA SER A 168 -28.99 -2.69 1.35
C SER A 168 -29.30 -4.14 1.74
N SER A 169 -28.57 -4.67 2.67
CA SER A 169 -29.06 -5.90 3.33
C SER A 169 -30.28 -5.58 4.19
#